data_9bdfde1ac06a6185edfe78c9bd44c377
#
_entry.id   9bdfde1ac06a6185edfe78c9bd44c377
#
_cell.length_a   1.000
_cell.length_b   1.000
_cell.length_c   1.000
_cell.angle_alpha   90.00
_cell.angle_beta   90.00
_cell.angle_gamma   90.00
#
_symmetry.space_group_name_H-M   'P 1'
#
loop_
_entity.id
_entity.type
_entity.pdbx_description
1 polymer ?
#
loop_
_entity_poly.entity_id
_entity_poly.type
_entity_poly.pdbx_seq_one_letter_code
_entity_poly.pdbx_strand_id
1 'polypeptide(L)'
;MSAAGTIKKLGVIGDVHAEHHRLEAALAFLQTMETDAIVCTGDIVDGIGCPNESIKLLDNAAIFTVRGNHDRWILEDKARHIENAHNVTELSEESLSYLTSLPTQVTLNTIRGKLLLCHGVADDDLRKVWPGTDRMGIERSHLLDKIILEGEFQYLINGHMHFRTLIHFEALTLINAGTLRGEHWPGFSVIDFEAENITAFEFRDNQIKRVKTHDLVQEAHTIWADTQSFCGGWDPVTLF
;
A
#
# COMPACT_ATOMS: atom_id res chain seq x y z
N MET A 1 18.15 8.25 -1.49
CA MET A 1 18.66 6.99 -0.90
C MET A 1 19.01 6.03 -2.03
N SER A 2 20.25 5.58 -2.12
CA SER A 2 20.66 4.57 -3.12
C SER A 2 20.10 3.24 -2.67
N ALA A 3 19.31 2.56 -3.52
CA ALA A 3 18.80 1.23 -3.26
C ALA A 3 19.98 0.26 -3.10
N ALA A 4 20.35 -0.02 -1.87
CA ALA A 4 21.33 -1.02 -1.53
C ALA A 4 20.66 -2.40 -1.68
N GLY A 5 21.14 -3.19 -2.65
CA GLY A 5 20.76 -4.59 -2.78
C GLY A 5 19.42 -4.87 -3.50
N THR A 6 19.30 -6.09 -3.95
CA THR A 6 18.08 -6.62 -4.57
C THR A 6 17.19 -7.21 -3.48
N ILE A 7 15.96 -6.74 -3.35
CA ILE A 7 15.01 -7.14 -2.31
C ILE A 7 14.53 -8.57 -2.57
N LYS A 8 14.64 -9.42 -1.56
CA LYS A 8 14.10 -10.79 -1.54
C LYS A 8 12.81 -10.88 -0.72
N LYS A 9 12.78 -10.18 0.42
CA LYS A 9 11.62 -10.17 1.32
C LYS A 9 11.23 -8.74 1.68
N LEU A 10 9.96 -8.40 1.45
CA LEU A 10 9.44 -7.04 1.59
C LEU A 10 8.26 -6.99 2.56
N GLY A 11 8.36 -6.15 3.60
CA GLY A 11 7.22 -5.77 4.42
C GLY A 11 6.37 -4.73 3.70
N VAL A 12 5.04 -4.90 3.72
CA VAL A 12 4.09 -4.00 3.04
C VAL A 12 3.08 -3.48 4.04
N ILE A 13 3.10 -2.18 4.29
CA ILE A 13 2.14 -1.46 5.12
C ILE A 13 1.27 -0.61 4.20
N GLY A 14 -0.05 -0.74 4.36
CA GLY A 14 -1.03 0.09 3.65
C GLY A 14 -1.25 1.44 4.34
N ASP A 15 -2.41 2.02 4.05
CA ASP A 15 -2.81 3.33 4.53
C ASP A 15 -2.86 3.37 6.06
N VAL A 16 -2.15 4.33 6.67
CA VAL A 16 -1.90 4.33 8.12
C VAL A 16 -3.02 4.98 8.92
N HIS A 17 -3.59 6.11 8.42
CA HIS A 17 -4.69 6.85 9.05
C HIS A 17 -4.50 7.10 10.55
N ALA A 18 -3.33 7.64 10.91
CA ALA A 18 -2.93 7.98 12.29
C ALA A 18 -2.93 6.79 13.29
N GLU A 19 -3.05 5.56 12.84
CA GLU A 19 -3.08 4.34 13.66
C GLU A 19 -1.69 3.98 14.19
N HIS A 20 -1.06 4.91 14.92
CA HIS A 20 0.32 4.80 15.39
C HIS A 20 0.60 3.54 16.22
N HIS A 21 -0.35 3.09 17.07
CA HIS A 21 -0.16 1.87 17.86
C HIS A 21 -0.09 0.61 16.99
N ARG A 22 -0.94 0.52 15.95
CA ARG A 22 -0.89 -0.60 14.99
C ARG A 22 0.34 -0.52 14.12
N LEU A 23 0.74 0.69 13.72
CA LEU A 23 1.97 0.91 12.98
C LEU A 23 3.19 0.45 13.78
N GLU A 24 3.31 0.87 15.04
CA GLU A 24 4.40 0.44 15.92
C GLU A 24 4.46 -1.09 16.05
N ALA A 25 3.32 -1.73 16.31
CA ALA A 25 3.24 -3.18 16.41
C ALA A 25 3.58 -3.89 15.08
N ALA A 26 3.12 -3.35 13.94
CA ALA A 26 3.45 -3.89 12.62
C ALA A 26 4.95 -3.80 12.32
N LEU A 27 5.58 -2.65 12.61
CA LEU A 27 7.01 -2.43 12.43
C LEU A 27 7.84 -3.37 13.29
N ALA A 28 7.50 -3.50 14.58
CA ALA A 28 8.18 -4.43 15.48
C ALA A 28 8.05 -5.88 14.99
N PHE A 29 6.88 -6.28 14.49
CA PHE A 29 6.67 -7.61 13.93
C PHE A 29 7.49 -7.83 12.66
N LEU A 30 7.46 -6.88 11.71
CA LEU A 30 8.20 -6.97 10.45
C LEU A 30 9.72 -7.08 10.66
N GLN A 31 10.26 -6.45 11.71
CA GLN A 31 11.66 -6.64 12.10
C GLN A 31 11.97 -8.10 12.47
N THR A 32 11.03 -8.81 13.11
CA THR A 32 11.21 -10.24 13.43
C THR A 32 11.13 -11.15 12.21
N MET A 33 10.55 -10.67 11.12
CA MET A 33 10.42 -11.43 9.87
C MET A 33 11.65 -11.32 8.96
N GLU A 34 12.68 -10.57 9.38
CA GLU A 34 13.93 -10.38 8.63
C GLU A 34 13.66 -9.89 7.19
N THR A 35 12.82 -8.86 7.05
CA THR A 35 12.53 -8.21 5.77
C THR A 35 13.74 -7.36 5.33
N ASP A 36 14.09 -7.42 4.05
CA ASP A 36 15.19 -6.61 3.47
C ASP A 36 14.81 -5.12 3.40
N ALA A 37 13.52 -4.83 3.25
CA ALA A 37 12.95 -3.50 3.22
C ALA A 37 11.48 -3.51 3.69
N ILE A 38 10.98 -2.33 4.06
CA ILE A 38 9.57 -2.10 4.35
C ILE A 38 9.09 -0.95 3.49
N VAL A 39 7.88 -1.05 2.94
CA VAL A 39 7.19 -0.01 2.19
C VAL A 39 5.90 0.42 2.88
N CYS A 40 5.51 1.69 2.71
CA CYS A 40 4.25 2.24 3.17
C CYS A 40 3.58 3.04 2.04
N THR A 41 2.30 2.81 1.80
CA THR A 41 1.55 3.43 0.71
C THR A 41 1.05 4.86 1.00
N GLY A 42 1.36 5.42 2.17
CA GLY A 42 0.94 6.77 2.55
C GLY A 42 -0.39 6.81 3.31
N ASP A 43 -1.16 7.89 3.09
CA ASP A 43 -2.33 8.22 3.90
C ASP A 43 -2.03 8.06 5.39
N ILE A 44 -1.00 8.81 5.84
CA ILE A 44 -0.46 8.70 7.20
C ILE A 44 -1.36 9.43 8.20
N VAL A 45 -1.97 10.54 7.75
CA VAL A 45 -2.84 11.39 8.56
C VAL A 45 -4.33 11.03 8.40
N ASP A 46 -5.18 11.72 9.08
CA ASP A 46 -6.65 11.58 9.06
C ASP A 46 -7.13 10.23 9.58
N GLY A 47 -7.40 10.19 10.89
CA GLY A 47 -7.83 9.00 11.62
C GLY A 47 -7.94 9.29 13.11
N ILE A 48 -8.18 8.27 13.92
CA ILE A 48 -8.49 8.42 15.35
C ILE A 48 -7.23 8.63 16.20
N GLY A 49 -6.05 8.20 15.73
CA GLY A 49 -4.82 8.20 16.52
C GLY A 49 -4.01 9.50 16.45
N CYS A 50 -2.69 9.37 16.58
CA CYS A 50 -1.78 10.50 16.57
C CYS A 50 -0.94 10.56 15.30
N PRO A 51 -1.15 11.54 14.40
CA PRO A 51 -0.40 11.65 13.14
C PRO A 51 1.09 11.90 13.37
N ASN A 52 1.46 12.70 14.38
CA ASN A 52 2.87 12.98 14.67
C ASN A 52 3.63 11.72 15.10
N GLU A 53 3.01 10.85 15.91
CA GLU A 53 3.64 9.59 16.31
C GLU A 53 3.74 8.62 15.12
N SER A 54 2.71 8.57 14.25
CA SER A 54 2.77 7.76 13.03
C SER A 54 3.93 8.21 12.12
N ILE A 55 4.05 9.51 11.89
CA ILE A 55 5.11 10.10 11.06
C ILE A 55 6.49 9.80 11.65
N LYS A 56 6.66 10.03 12.97
CA LYS A 56 7.91 9.76 13.67
C LYS A 56 8.34 8.28 13.59
N LEU A 57 7.40 7.35 13.66
CA LEU A 57 7.67 5.92 13.50
C LEU A 57 8.19 5.60 12.10
N LEU A 58 7.57 6.14 11.04
CA LEU A 58 7.98 5.92 9.66
C LEU A 58 9.36 6.55 9.36
N ASP A 59 9.59 7.77 9.83
CA ASP A 59 10.86 8.48 9.64
C ASP A 59 12.03 7.77 10.35
N ASN A 60 11.83 7.40 11.62
CA ASN A 60 12.86 6.69 12.41
C ASN A 60 13.22 5.31 11.84
N ALA A 61 12.27 4.61 11.26
CA ALA A 61 12.48 3.28 10.68
C ALA A 61 13.05 3.32 9.24
N ALA A 62 13.26 4.52 8.67
CA ALA A 62 13.79 4.74 7.32
C ALA A 62 13.05 3.91 6.23
N ILE A 63 11.73 3.88 6.32
CA ILE A 63 10.84 3.11 5.44
C ILE A 63 10.65 3.84 4.10
N PHE A 64 10.54 3.10 3.01
CA PHE A 64 10.15 3.66 1.73
C PHE A 64 8.66 4.03 1.77
N THR A 65 8.37 5.30 1.98
CA THR A 65 7.01 5.82 2.11
C THR A 65 6.69 6.74 0.94
N VAL A 66 5.49 6.62 0.38
CA VAL A 66 4.95 7.56 -0.61
C VAL A 66 3.85 8.42 0.02
N ARG A 67 3.60 9.58 -0.59
CA ARG A 67 2.56 10.49 -0.13
C ARG A 67 1.20 10.06 -0.64
N GLY A 68 0.21 9.89 0.28
CA GLY A 68 -1.17 9.65 -0.07
C GLY A 68 -1.98 10.93 -0.29
N ASN A 69 -3.26 10.76 -0.68
CA ASN A 69 -4.15 11.90 -0.90
C ASN A 69 -4.51 12.64 0.40
N HIS A 70 -4.64 11.95 1.52
CA HIS A 70 -4.86 12.57 2.82
C HIS A 70 -3.65 13.41 3.27
N ASP A 71 -2.45 12.92 3.03
CA ASP A 71 -1.20 13.64 3.32
C ASP A 71 -1.07 14.91 2.46
N ARG A 72 -1.47 14.84 1.20
CA ARG A 72 -1.53 16.02 0.32
C ARG A 72 -2.63 16.98 0.74
N TRP A 73 -3.82 16.47 1.08
CA TRP A 73 -4.95 17.31 1.46
C TRP A 73 -4.70 18.13 2.73
N ILE A 74 -4.04 17.58 3.76
CA ILE A 74 -3.71 18.36 4.96
C ILE A 74 -2.72 19.47 4.65
N LEU A 75 -1.73 19.22 3.76
CA LEU A 75 -0.76 20.25 3.34
C LEU A 75 -1.41 21.36 2.49
N GLU A 76 -2.47 21.05 1.76
CA GLU A 76 -3.21 21.98 0.89
C GLU A 76 -4.46 22.59 1.57
N ASP A 77 -4.72 22.27 2.84
CA ASP A 77 -5.94 22.64 3.58
C ASP A 77 -7.24 22.25 2.85
N LYS A 78 -7.23 21.07 2.21
CA LYS A 78 -8.36 20.51 1.46
C LYS A 78 -9.03 19.37 2.21
N ALA A 79 -10.32 19.13 1.90
CA ALA A 79 -11.11 17.99 2.39
C ALA A 79 -11.16 17.88 3.94
N ARG A 80 -11.02 19.01 4.66
CA ARG A 80 -11.00 19.00 6.16
C ARG A 80 -12.38 18.73 6.78
N HIS A 81 -13.42 18.50 5.96
CA HIS A 81 -14.78 18.15 6.41
C HIS A 81 -15.00 16.63 6.53
N ILE A 82 -14.04 15.81 6.15
CA ILE A 82 -14.13 14.35 6.28
C ILE A 82 -14.02 13.95 7.76
N GLU A 83 -14.56 12.79 8.07
CA GLU A 83 -14.54 12.27 9.44
C GLU A 83 -13.12 12.03 9.93
N ASN A 84 -12.82 12.49 11.16
CA ASN A 84 -11.51 12.39 11.79
C ASN A 84 -10.38 13.07 11.00
N ALA A 85 -10.70 14.10 10.20
CA ALA A 85 -9.67 14.92 9.56
C ALA A 85 -8.86 15.68 10.60
N HIS A 86 -7.53 15.57 10.53
CA HIS A 86 -6.63 16.40 11.31
C HIS A 86 -6.50 17.81 10.71
N ASN A 87 -6.16 18.77 11.56
CA ASN A 87 -5.83 20.13 11.12
C ASN A 87 -4.30 20.24 10.95
N VAL A 88 -3.83 21.05 10.01
CA VAL A 88 -2.40 21.29 9.83
C VAL A 88 -1.72 21.82 11.08
N THR A 89 -2.45 22.55 11.92
CA THR A 89 -1.97 23.10 13.20
C THR A 89 -1.75 22.03 14.29
N GLU A 90 -2.21 20.81 14.09
CA GLU A 90 -1.97 19.68 14.99
C GLU A 90 -0.64 18.96 14.67
N LEU A 91 -0.02 19.28 13.53
CA LEU A 91 1.26 18.70 13.11
C LEU A 91 2.43 19.53 13.64
N SER A 92 3.48 18.84 14.09
CA SER A 92 4.74 19.47 14.41
C SER A 92 5.48 19.94 13.15
N GLU A 93 6.47 20.83 13.31
CA GLU A 93 7.29 21.31 12.19
C GLU A 93 8.05 20.14 11.51
N GLU A 94 8.54 19.17 12.29
CA GLU A 94 9.20 17.97 11.80
C GLU A 94 8.22 17.11 10.99
N SER A 95 6.99 16.92 11.48
CA SER A 95 5.96 16.16 10.78
C SER A 95 5.56 16.82 9.46
N LEU A 96 5.41 18.15 9.44
CA LEU A 96 5.14 18.90 8.21
C LEU A 96 6.29 18.78 7.22
N SER A 97 7.52 18.87 7.69
CA SER A 97 8.72 18.69 6.86
C SER A 97 8.77 17.30 6.23
N TYR A 98 8.50 16.26 7.03
CA TYR A 98 8.45 14.88 6.56
C TYR A 98 7.39 14.69 5.47
N LEU A 99 6.13 15.06 5.73
CA LEU A 99 5.03 14.92 4.75
C LEU A 99 5.32 15.67 3.44
N THR A 100 5.90 16.87 3.55
CA THR A 100 6.27 17.68 2.38
C THR A 100 7.37 17.01 1.54
N SER A 101 8.26 16.26 2.18
CA SER A 101 9.39 15.57 1.53
C SER A 101 9.02 14.26 0.85
N LEU A 102 7.83 13.71 1.14
CA LEU A 102 7.41 12.41 0.60
C LEU A 102 7.23 12.46 -0.92
N PRO A 103 7.82 11.50 -1.66
CA PRO A 103 7.60 11.35 -3.09
C PRO A 103 6.18 10.79 -3.35
N THR A 104 5.68 10.97 -4.57
CA THR A 104 4.43 10.36 -5.03
C THR A 104 4.62 8.91 -5.44
N GLN A 105 5.85 8.54 -5.84
CA GLN A 105 6.20 7.19 -6.25
C GLN A 105 7.67 6.85 -5.95
N VAL A 106 7.95 5.56 -5.74
CA VAL A 106 9.28 5.02 -5.52
C VAL A 106 9.48 3.76 -6.36
N THR A 107 10.61 3.65 -7.06
CA THR A 107 11.01 2.43 -7.77
C THR A 107 11.99 1.64 -6.91
N LEU A 108 11.71 0.36 -6.74
CA LEU A 108 12.54 -0.61 -6.01
C LEU A 108 12.94 -1.77 -6.92
N ASN A 109 14.12 -2.36 -6.65
CA ASN A 109 14.59 -3.55 -7.36
C ASN A 109 14.40 -4.79 -6.49
N THR A 110 13.68 -5.77 -6.98
CA THR A 110 13.50 -7.07 -6.36
C THR A 110 14.26 -8.14 -7.15
N ILE A 111 14.46 -9.33 -6.57
CA ILE A 111 15.05 -10.46 -7.31
C ILE A 111 14.17 -10.96 -8.47
N ARG A 112 12.90 -10.52 -8.55
CA ARG A 112 11.93 -10.88 -9.58
C ARG A 112 11.59 -9.74 -10.53
N GLY A 113 12.32 -8.61 -10.46
CA GLY A 113 12.15 -7.47 -11.33
C GLY A 113 11.84 -6.17 -10.58
N LYS A 114 11.48 -5.13 -11.32
CA LYS A 114 11.19 -3.82 -10.74
C LYS A 114 9.80 -3.74 -10.12
N LEU A 115 9.72 -3.04 -9.02
CA LEU A 115 8.51 -2.74 -8.29
C LEU A 115 8.29 -1.23 -8.26
N LEU A 116 7.09 -0.79 -8.61
CA LEU A 116 6.61 0.57 -8.42
C LEU A 116 5.76 0.65 -7.16
N LEU A 117 6.15 1.51 -6.22
CA LEU A 117 5.34 1.89 -5.06
C LEU A 117 4.69 3.24 -5.35
N CYS A 118 3.37 3.34 -5.16
CA CYS A 118 2.61 4.60 -5.26
C CYS A 118 1.39 4.53 -4.33
N HIS A 119 0.62 5.64 -4.19
CA HIS A 119 -0.60 5.60 -3.38
C HIS A 119 -1.81 5.14 -4.20
N GLY A 120 -2.14 5.83 -5.28
CA GLY A 120 -3.15 5.42 -6.27
C GLY A 120 -2.51 4.69 -7.45
N VAL A 121 -2.29 5.40 -8.56
CA VAL A 121 -1.52 4.90 -9.71
C VAL A 121 -0.52 5.96 -10.14
N ALA A 122 0.76 5.69 -10.04
CA ALA A 122 1.85 6.63 -10.27
C ALA A 122 1.61 7.97 -9.54
N ASP A 123 1.50 9.11 -10.25
CA ASP A 123 1.29 10.42 -9.64
C ASP A 123 -0.19 10.76 -9.35
N ASP A 124 -1.14 9.94 -9.78
CA ASP A 124 -2.57 10.12 -9.50
C ASP A 124 -2.94 9.38 -8.19
N ASP A 125 -2.87 10.09 -7.08
CA ASP A 125 -3.11 9.57 -5.72
C ASP A 125 -4.59 9.25 -5.44
N LEU A 126 -5.51 9.59 -6.32
CA LEU A 126 -6.95 9.28 -6.22
C LEU A 126 -7.38 8.14 -7.16
N ARG A 127 -6.47 7.65 -8.00
CA ARG A 127 -6.81 6.64 -9.00
C ARG A 127 -7.07 5.29 -8.34
N LYS A 128 -8.29 4.80 -8.53
CA LYS A 128 -8.70 3.45 -8.17
C LYS A 128 -8.50 2.51 -9.35
N VAL A 129 -8.20 1.24 -9.03
CA VAL A 129 -8.16 0.14 -9.98
C VAL A 129 -8.91 -1.03 -9.39
N TRP A 130 -9.98 -1.47 -10.06
CA TRP A 130 -10.81 -2.57 -9.59
C TRP A 130 -11.51 -3.29 -10.74
N PRO A 131 -11.36 -4.62 -10.87
CA PRO A 131 -11.95 -5.39 -11.96
C PRO A 131 -13.49 -5.50 -11.94
N GLY A 132 -14.11 -5.09 -10.83
CA GLY A 132 -15.54 -5.18 -10.61
C GLY A 132 -15.96 -6.45 -9.88
N THR A 133 -16.78 -6.26 -8.85
CA THR A 133 -17.43 -7.31 -8.05
C THR A 133 -18.91 -6.99 -7.92
N ASP A 134 -19.68 -7.89 -7.35
CA ASP A 134 -21.14 -7.64 -7.05
C ASP A 134 -21.37 -6.39 -6.17
N ARG A 135 -20.35 -5.98 -5.40
CA ARG A 135 -20.45 -4.85 -4.46
C ARG A 135 -19.79 -3.57 -4.95
N MET A 136 -18.82 -3.68 -5.84
CA MET A 136 -18.04 -2.55 -6.32
C MET A 136 -17.95 -2.59 -7.84
N GLY A 137 -18.27 -1.45 -8.46
CA GLY A 137 -18.16 -1.26 -9.89
C GLY A 137 -16.74 -1.37 -10.41
N ILE A 138 -16.61 -1.43 -11.73
CA ILE A 138 -15.31 -1.47 -12.40
C ILE A 138 -14.66 -0.10 -12.30
N GLU A 139 -13.37 -0.06 -11.91
CA GLU A 139 -12.52 1.12 -11.91
C GLU A 139 -11.32 0.87 -12.83
N ARG A 140 -11.25 1.61 -13.96
CA ARG A 140 -10.20 1.49 -14.97
C ARG A 140 -9.19 2.62 -14.88
N SER A 141 -7.96 2.37 -15.34
CA SER A 141 -6.91 3.36 -15.33
C SER A 141 -6.06 3.30 -16.59
N HIS A 142 -6.23 4.26 -17.50
CA HIS A 142 -5.35 4.41 -18.67
C HIS A 142 -3.88 4.63 -18.28
N LEU A 143 -3.63 5.21 -17.10
CA LEU A 143 -2.26 5.38 -16.60
C LEU A 143 -1.63 4.03 -16.26
N LEU A 144 -2.40 3.12 -15.62
CA LEU A 144 -1.94 1.76 -15.36
C LEU A 144 -1.79 0.98 -16.67
N ASP A 145 -2.73 1.11 -17.61
CA ASP A 145 -2.64 0.45 -18.92
C ASP A 145 -1.34 0.83 -19.66
N LYS A 146 -0.92 2.11 -19.55
CA LYS A 146 0.35 2.57 -20.10
C LYS A 146 1.55 1.92 -19.39
N ILE A 147 1.54 1.84 -18.05
CA ILE A 147 2.60 1.18 -17.27
C ILE A 147 2.71 -0.30 -17.65
N ILE A 148 1.58 -0.99 -17.83
CA ILE A 148 1.54 -2.40 -18.27
C ILE A 148 2.15 -2.53 -19.66
N LEU A 149 1.77 -1.66 -20.60
CA LEU A 149 2.26 -1.68 -21.99
C LEU A 149 3.77 -1.43 -22.08
N GLU A 150 4.30 -0.53 -21.25
CA GLU A 150 5.73 -0.22 -21.19
C GLU A 150 6.56 -1.38 -20.64
N GLY A 151 5.97 -2.27 -19.84
CA GLY A 151 6.59 -3.51 -19.35
C GLY A 151 7.83 -3.30 -18.45
N GLU A 152 7.99 -2.11 -17.87
CA GLU A 152 9.14 -1.80 -17.03
C GLU A 152 9.06 -2.47 -15.66
N PHE A 153 7.82 -2.60 -15.11
CA PHE A 153 7.56 -3.07 -13.77
C PHE A 153 6.89 -4.44 -13.80
N GLN A 154 7.34 -5.35 -12.93
CA GLN A 154 6.71 -6.65 -12.68
C GLN A 154 5.70 -6.58 -11.53
N TYR A 155 5.87 -5.60 -10.64
CA TYR A 155 4.99 -5.38 -9.50
C TYR A 155 4.62 -3.91 -9.36
N LEU A 156 3.39 -3.66 -8.95
CA LEU A 156 2.94 -2.35 -8.47
C LEU A 156 2.25 -2.55 -7.12
N ILE A 157 2.73 -1.83 -6.10
CA ILE A 157 2.09 -1.81 -4.78
C ILE A 157 1.40 -0.47 -4.60
N ASN A 158 0.11 -0.51 -4.26
CA ASN A 158 -0.65 0.70 -3.97
C ASN A 158 -1.54 0.57 -2.71
N GLY A 159 -2.06 1.72 -2.24
CA GLY A 159 -3.03 1.88 -1.15
C GLY A 159 -4.40 2.30 -1.65
N HIS A 160 -4.99 3.33 -1.02
CA HIS A 160 -6.21 4.05 -1.36
C HIS A 160 -7.51 3.21 -1.35
N MET A 161 -7.45 1.95 -1.72
CA MET A 161 -8.62 1.06 -1.78
C MET A 161 -8.97 0.43 -0.42
N HIS A 162 -8.08 0.45 0.56
CA HIS A 162 -8.18 -0.19 1.88
C HIS A 162 -8.36 -1.71 1.87
N PHE A 163 -8.38 -2.36 0.71
CA PHE A 163 -8.45 -3.82 0.59
C PHE A 163 -7.04 -4.39 0.38
N ARG A 164 -6.77 -5.56 0.97
CA ARG A 164 -5.56 -6.34 0.66
C ARG A 164 -5.91 -7.37 -0.41
N THR A 165 -5.48 -7.13 -1.64
CA THR A 165 -5.80 -7.99 -2.78
C THR A 165 -4.66 -8.06 -3.78
N LEU A 166 -4.69 -9.11 -4.61
CA LEU A 166 -3.86 -9.25 -5.81
C LEU A 166 -4.72 -9.11 -7.06
N ILE A 167 -4.26 -8.31 -8.01
CA ILE A 167 -4.86 -8.19 -9.36
C ILE A 167 -3.75 -8.50 -10.36
N HIS A 168 -3.98 -9.54 -11.18
CA HIS A 168 -2.97 -10.04 -12.10
C HIS A 168 -3.18 -9.54 -13.51
N PHE A 169 -2.14 -8.97 -14.08
CA PHE A 169 -2.03 -8.67 -15.50
C PHE A 169 -0.95 -9.56 -16.12
N GLU A 170 -0.95 -9.71 -17.45
CA GLU A 170 0.04 -10.55 -18.16
C GLU A 170 1.49 -10.15 -17.84
N ALA A 171 1.76 -8.85 -17.70
CA ALA A 171 3.11 -8.31 -17.48
C ALA A 171 3.34 -7.76 -16.07
N LEU A 172 2.29 -7.63 -15.23
CA LEU A 172 2.37 -6.94 -13.95
C LEU A 172 1.41 -7.54 -12.92
N THR A 173 1.84 -7.66 -11.67
CA THR A 173 0.94 -7.94 -10.53
C THR A 173 0.74 -6.67 -9.72
N LEU A 174 -0.52 -6.20 -9.63
CA LEU A 174 -0.94 -5.12 -8.73
C LEU A 174 -1.27 -5.70 -7.37
N ILE A 175 -0.68 -5.12 -6.33
CA ILE A 175 -0.85 -5.52 -4.93
C ILE A 175 -1.46 -4.34 -4.17
N ASN A 176 -2.73 -4.46 -3.79
CA ASN A 176 -3.35 -3.48 -2.90
C ASN A 176 -2.91 -3.79 -1.47
N ALA A 177 -2.28 -2.83 -0.80
CA ALA A 177 -1.65 -3.01 0.50
C ALA A 177 -2.66 -3.06 1.67
N GLY A 178 -3.88 -2.56 1.46
CA GLY A 178 -4.90 -2.44 2.51
C GLY A 178 -4.65 -1.24 3.43
N THR A 179 -5.00 -1.38 4.71
CA THR A 179 -4.92 -0.28 5.67
C THR A 179 -4.67 -0.78 7.09
N LEU A 180 -4.20 0.10 7.97
CA LEU A 180 -4.18 -0.11 9.42
C LEU A 180 -5.46 0.40 10.12
N ARG A 181 -6.36 1.07 9.38
CA ARG A 181 -7.60 1.63 9.94
C ARG A 181 -8.52 0.55 10.49
N GLY A 182 -8.96 0.72 11.75
CA GLY A 182 -9.66 -0.31 12.53
C GLY A 182 -10.95 -0.85 11.93
N GLU A 183 -11.61 -0.06 11.10
CA GLU A 183 -12.92 -0.40 10.50
C GLU A 183 -12.81 -1.25 9.21
N HIS A 184 -11.60 -1.44 8.68
CA HIS A 184 -11.35 -2.00 7.34
C HIS A 184 -10.36 -3.18 7.36
N TRP A 185 -10.57 -4.18 8.25
CA TRP A 185 -9.68 -5.34 8.40
C TRP A 185 -8.19 -4.94 8.52
N PRO A 186 -7.85 -4.22 9.60
CA PRO A 186 -6.52 -3.65 9.76
C PRO A 186 -5.44 -4.72 9.71
N GLY A 187 -4.40 -4.45 8.92
CA GLY A 187 -3.31 -5.40 8.79
C GLY A 187 -2.24 -4.97 7.82
N PHE A 188 -1.31 -5.88 7.57
CA PHE A 188 -0.15 -5.68 6.72
C PHE A 188 0.24 -7.01 6.06
N SER A 189 1.22 -6.99 5.16
CA SER A 189 1.65 -8.19 4.45
C SER A 189 3.17 -8.30 4.37
N VAL A 190 3.66 -9.53 4.14
CA VAL A 190 5.05 -9.80 3.79
C VAL A 190 5.07 -10.52 2.45
N ILE A 191 5.82 -9.97 1.50
CA ILE A 191 6.10 -10.59 0.21
C ILE A 191 7.45 -11.28 0.30
N ASP A 192 7.50 -12.56 -0.05
CA ASP A 192 8.71 -13.34 -0.24
C ASP A 192 8.87 -13.60 -1.73
N PHE A 193 9.74 -12.86 -2.39
CA PHE A 193 10.01 -12.98 -3.83
C PHE A 193 10.81 -14.23 -4.18
N GLU A 194 11.55 -14.81 -3.22
CA GLU A 194 12.28 -16.07 -3.41
C GLU A 194 11.32 -17.26 -3.40
N ALA A 195 10.38 -17.28 -2.45
CA ALA A 195 9.31 -18.27 -2.33
C ALA A 195 8.09 -17.96 -3.23
N GLU A 196 8.06 -16.80 -3.92
CA GLU A 196 7.00 -16.33 -4.79
C GLU A 196 5.60 -16.31 -4.13
N ASN A 197 5.54 -15.86 -2.88
CA ASN A 197 4.29 -15.76 -2.14
C ASN A 197 4.15 -14.44 -1.37
N ILE A 198 2.90 -14.16 -0.97
CA ILE A 198 2.54 -13.08 -0.07
C ILE A 198 1.77 -13.64 1.12
N THR A 199 2.19 -13.28 2.32
CA THR A 199 1.53 -13.64 3.57
C THR A 199 0.89 -12.42 4.20
N ALA A 200 -0.41 -12.50 4.51
CA ALA A 200 -1.15 -11.45 5.18
C ALA A 200 -1.26 -11.68 6.68
N PHE A 201 -1.19 -10.59 7.43
CA PHE A 201 -1.34 -10.52 8.88
C PHE A 201 -2.42 -9.49 9.22
N GLU A 202 -3.24 -9.79 10.21
CA GLU A 202 -4.31 -8.93 10.72
C GLU A 202 -4.17 -8.65 12.20
N PHE A 203 -4.67 -7.48 12.60
CA PHE A 203 -4.88 -7.14 14.00
C PHE A 203 -6.25 -7.67 14.44
N ARG A 204 -6.25 -8.69 15.30
CA ARG A 204 -7.44 -9.27 15.95
C ARG A 204 -7.22 -9.28 17.46
N ASP A 205 -8.13 -8.65 18.20
CA ASP A 205 -8.06 -8.60 19.67
C ASP A 205 -6.68 -8.12 20.19
N ASN A 206 -6.12 -7.07 19.57
CA ASN A 206 -4.79 -6.53 19.85
C ASN A 206 -3.63 -7.52 19.62
N GLN A 207 -3.86 -8.57 18.88
CA GLN A 207 -2.83 -9.54 18.47
C GLN A 207 -2.64 -9.55 16.97
N ILE A 208 -1.41 -9.74 16.52
CA ILE A 208 -1.11 -9.96 15.12
C ILE A 208 -1.30 -11.45 14.83
N LYS A 209 -2.19 -11.77 13.88
CA LYS A 209 -2.47 -13.13 13.45
C LYS A 209 -2.20 -13.28 11.95
N ARG A 210 -1.49 -14.36 11.59
CA ARG A 210 -1.36 -14.77 10.20
C ARG A 210 -2.74 -15.21 9.69
N VAL A 211 -3.16 -14.66 8.56
CA VAL A 211 -4.49 -14.94 7.98
C VAL A 211 -4.38 -15.91 6.81
N LYS A 212 -3.66 -15.51 5.77
CA LYS A 212 -3.52 -16.26 4.53
C LYS A 212 -2.12 -16.13 3.96
N THR A 213 -1.75 -17.12 3.16
CA THR A 213 -0.62 -17.05 2.24
C THR A 213 -1.14 -17.41 0.85
N HIS A 214 -0.81 -16.60 -0.14
CA HIS A 214 -1.11 -16.82 -1.53
C HIS A 214 0.17 -16.83 -2.35
N ASP A 215 0.21 -17.66 -3.38
CA ASP A 215 1.24 -17.56 -4.40
C ASP A 215 1.08 -16.23 -5.16
N LEU A 216 2.17 -15.59 -5.52
CA LEU A 216 2.15 -14.35 -6.31
C LEU A 216 1.59 -14.59 -7.71
N VAL A 217 1.80 -15.78 -8.25
CA VAL A 217 1.23 -16.23 -9.54
C VAL A 217 0.69 -17.64 -9.35
N GLN A 218 -0.56 -17.88 -9.78
CA GLN A 218 -1.21 -19.18 -9.73
C GLN A 218 -2.12 -19.36 -10.94
N GLU A 219 -2.17 -20.55 -11.53
CA GLU A 219 -2.99 -20.86 -12.72
C GLU A 219 -4.49 -20.56 -12.54
N ALA A 220 -4.98 -20.67 -11.28
CA ALA A 220 -6.39 -20.39 -10.97
C ALA A 220 -6.72 -18.89 -10.88
N HIS A 221 -5.72 -18.00 -10.87
CA HIS A 221 -5.95 -16.57 -10.82
C HIS A 221 -6.44 -16.04 -12.17
N THR A 222 -7.41 -15.13 -12.14
CA THR A 222 -7.81 -14.39 -13.34
C THR A 222 -6.67 -13.47 -13.75
N ILE A 223 -6.25 -13.54 -15.01
CA ILE A 223 -5.20 -12.70 -15.60
C ILE A 223 -5.83 -11.77 -16.64
N TRP A 224 -5.56 -10.49 -16.54
CA TRP A 224 -6.06 -9.46 -17.43
C TRP A 224 -4.96 -8.96 -18.38
N ALA A 225 -5.30 -8.59 -19.61
CA ALA A 225 -4.35 -7.92 -20.50
C ALA A 225 -4.05 -6.50 -20.02
N ASP A 226 -5.09 -5.77 -19.65
CA ASP A 226 -5.08 -4.39 -19.16
C ASP A 226 -6.37 -4.09 -18.36
N THR A 227 -6.56 -2.84 -17.90
CA THR A 227 -7.79 -2.49 -17.17
C THR A 227 -9.00 -2.37 -18.09
N GLN A 228 -8.84 -2.25 -19.42
CA GLN A 228 -9.95 -2.19 -20.36
C GLN A 228 -10.62 -3.56 -20.53
N SER A 229 -9.87 -4.64 -20.27
CA SER A 229 -10.38 -6.02 -20.30
C SER A 229 -11.24 -6.39 -19.08
N PHE A 230 -11.33 -5.56 -18.06
CA PHE A 230 -12.20 -5.77 -16.90
C PHE A 230 -13.66 -5.90 -17.30
N CYS A 231 -14.34 -6.97 -16.86
CA CYS A 231 -15.72 -7.28 -17.24
C CYS A 231 -16.74 -7.29 -16.09
N GLY A 232 -16.31 -7.04 -14.84
CA GLY A 232 -17.15 -7.19 -13.65
C GLY A 232 -17.26 -8.65 -13.20
N GLY A 233 -17.91 -8.87 -12.06
CA GLY A 233 -18.13 -10.24 -11.56
C GLY A 233 -16.84 -10.98 -11.16
N TRP A 234 -15.76 -10.27 -10.90
CA TRP A 234 -14.47 -10.81 -10.50
C TRP A 234 -14.52 -11.40 -9.08
N ASP A 235 -13.89 -12.56 -8.90
CA ASP A 235 -13.65 -13.15 -7.59
C ASP A 235 -12.24 -12.76 -7.12
N PRO A 236 -12.11 -11.83 -6.14
CA PRO A 236 -10.83 -11.30 -5.75
C PRO A 236 -9.91 -12.32 -5.07
N VAL A 237 -8.64 -12.28 -5.38
CA VAL A 237 -7.61 -12.90 -4.54
C VAL A 237 -7.44 -12.03 -3.30
N THR A 238 -8.21 -12.31 -2.27
CA THR A 238 -8.21 -11.54 -1.03
C THR A 238 -7.21 -12.08 -0.02
N LEU A 239 -6.50 -11.16 0.64
CA LEU A 239 -5.47 -11.47 1.64
C LEU A 239 -5.97 -11.27 3.09
N PHE A 240 -7.23 -10.89 3.28
CA PHE A 240 -7.84 -10.69 4.60
C PHE A 240 -8.97 -11.68 4.89
#